data_7ed70c5e37f88716e7f2c97026068021
#
_entry.id   7ed70c5e37f88716e7f2c97026068021
#
_cell.length_a   1.000
_cell.length_b   1.000
_cell.length_c   1.000
_cell.angle_alpha   90.00
_cell.angle_beta   90.00
_cell.angle_gamma   90.00
#
_symmetry.space_group_name_H-M   'P 1'
#
loop_
_entity.id
_entity.type
_entity.pdbx_description
1 polymer ?
#
loop_
_entity_poly.entity_id
_entity_poly.type
_entity_poly.pdbx_seq_one_letter_code
_entity_poly.pdbx_strand_id
1 'polypeptide(L)'
;MTPAITAGLLHELVTHSHAEGITALDVEAVIEHDDRVLLIAEPGPDFTDDTWQLPAGPVLPGQTLTDALHPAVAAIGLTIDEITGYLGHHDHPGAHATTRVFCFTVTVTDPEAICRAAMHGHRWADPGDLPDPFHPAAWRWPATGPGGAARQ
;
A
#
# COMPACT_ATOMS: atom_id res chain seq x y z
N MET A 1 -14.24 -11.28 5.30
CA MET A 1 -14.32 -11.38 3.83
C MET A 1 -13.93 -10.05 3.20
N THR A 2 -13.11 -10.10 2.19
CA THR A 2 -12.69 -8.90 1.48
C THR A 2 -13.77 -8.46 0.52
N PRO A 3 -14.16 -7.17 0.52
CA PRO A 3 -15.18 -6.71 -0.41
C PRO A 3 -14.70 -6.85 -1.85
N ALA A 4 -15.63 -7.10 -2.74
CA ALA A 4 -15.32 -7.14 -4.16
C ALA A 4 -14.90 -5.74 -4.63
N ILE A 5 -13.85 -5.70 -5.46
CA ILE A 5 -13.39 -4.43 -6.02
C ILE A 5 -14.19 -4.16 -7.28
N THR A 6 -15.10 -3.21 -7.17
CA THR A 6 -15.95 -2.80 -8.29
C THR A 6 -15.72 -1.33 -8.59
N ALA A 7 -16.11 -0.90 -9.78
CA ALA A 7 -16.05 0.52 -10.13
C ALA A 7 -16.87 1.35 -9.16
N GLY A 8 -18.00 0.81 -8.69
CA GLY A 8 -18.83 1.51 -7.73
C GLY A 8 -18.14 1.72 -6.39
N LEU A 9 -17.46 0.69 -5.88
CA LEU A 9 -16.72 0.82 -4.64
C LEU A 9 -15.62 1.87 -4.77
N LEU A 10 -14.83 1.81 -5.84
CA LEU A 10 -13.74 2.76 -6.06
C LEU A 10 -14.26 4.19 -6.14
N HIS A 11 -15.36 4.38 -6.84
CA HIS A 11 -15.97 5.69 -6.98
C HIS A 11 -16.46 6.22 -5.62
N GLU A 12 -17.08 5.37 -4.82
CA GLU A 12 -17.55 5.75 -3.50
C GLU A 12 -16.41 6.17 -2.58
N LEU A 13 -15.29 5.44 -2.62
CA LEU A 13 -14.14 5.76 -1.77
C LEU A 13 -13.61 7.15 -2.08
N VAL A 14 -13.50 7.50 -3.36
CA VAL A 14 -13.03 8.81 -3.76
C VAL A 14 -14.06 9.89 -3.40
N THR A 15 -15.33 9.63 -3.66
CA THR A 15 -16.40 10.59 -3.36
C THR A 15 -16.47 10.90 -1.87
N HIS A 16 -16.37 9.86 -1.04
CA HIS A 16 -16.35 10.03 0.42
C HIS A 16 -15.17 10.86 0.88
N SER A 17 -13.99 10.61 0.30
CA SER A 17 -12.80 11.36 0.65
C SER A 17 -12.98 12.84 0.36
N HIS A 18 -13.49 13.16 -0.82
CA HIS A 18 -13.73 14.55 -1.20
C HIS A 18 -14.79 15.20 -0.32
N ALA A 19 -15.82 14.45 0.04
CA ALA A 19 -16.86 14.97 0.93
C ALA A 19 -16.31 15.32 2.32
N GLU A 20 -15.23 14.65 2.73
CA GLU A 20 -14.56 14.94 3.98
C GLU A 20 -13.46 16.00 3.85
N GLY A 21 -13.34 16.59 2.67
CA GLY A 21 -12.34 17.62 2.42
C GLY A 21 -10.95 17.09 2.11
N ILE A 22 -10.83 15.80 1.87
CA ILE A 22 -9.54 15.17 1.55
C ILE A 22 -9.38 15.10 0.04
N THR A 23 -8.37 15.79 -0.48
CA THR A 23 -8.13 15.84 -1.92
C THR A 23 -6.84 15.14 -2.33
N ALA A 24 -5.92 14.93 -1.40
CA ALA A 24 -4.68 14.21 -1.70
C ALA A 24 -4.90 12.73 -1.42
N LEU A 25 -4.83 11.91 -2.46
CA LEU A 25 -5.08 10.47 -2.38
C LEU A 25 -3.86 9.71 -2.86
N ASP A 26 -3.49 8.68 -2.10
CA ASP A 26 -2.42 7.74 -2.46
C ASP A 26 -2.95 6.33 -2.40
N VAL A 27 -2.22 5.40 -3.00
CA VAL A 27 -2.50 3.98 -2.87
C VAL A 27 -1.25 3.27 -2.37
N GLU A 28 -1.45 2.17 -1.65
CA GLU A 28 -0.38 1.28 -1.24
C GLU A 28 -0.68 -0.12 -1.71
N ALA A 29 0.35 -0.82 -2.15
CA ALA A 29 0.21 -2.18 -2.63
C ALA A 29 0.78 -3.14 -1.60
N VAL A 30 -0.06 -4.04 -1.13
CA VAL A 30 0.36 -5.16 -0.30
C VAL A 30 0.59 -6.31 -1.27
N ILE A 31 1.84 -6.49 -1.68
CA ILE A 31 2.21 -7.49 -2.66
C ILE A 31 2.44 -8.81 -1.94
N GLU A 32 1.59 -9.79 -2.24
CA GLU A 32 1.62 -11.08 -1.57
C GLU A 32 2.26 -12.14 -2.46
N HIS A 33 3.13 -12.95 -1.86
CA HIS A 33 3.76 -14.09 -2.51
C HIS A 33 4.22 -15.09 -1.46
N ASP A 34 3.83 -16.34 -1.59
CA ASP A 34 4.18 -17.42 -0.66
C ASP A 34 3.87 -17.06 0.81
N ASP A 35 2.69 -16.50 1.03
CA ASP A 35 2.21 -16.07 2.36
C ASP A 35 3.08 -14.99 2.98
N ARG A 36 3.83 -14.26 2.18
CA ARG A 36 4.66 -13.16 2.63
C ARG A 36 4.29 -11.90 1.90
N VAL A 37 4.72 -10.78 2.46
CA VAL A 37 4.43 -9.44 1.96
C VAL A 37 5.73 -8.74 1.65
N LEU A 38 5.77 -8.08 0.50
CA LEU A 38 6.94 -7.32 0.12
C LEU A 38 6.99 -5.98 0.84
N LEU A 39 8.09 -5.75 1.54
CA LEU A 39 8.39 -4.45 2.11
C LEU A 39 9.59 -3.87 1.40
N ILE A 40 9.60 -2.57 1.22
CA ILE A 40 10.74 -1.87 0.65
C ILE A 40 11.32 -0.94 1.71
N ALA A 41 12.63 -0.75 1.64
CA ALA A 41 13.34 0.09 2.58
C ALA A 41 13.68 1.41 1.92
N GLU A 42 13.40 2.50 2.62
CA GLU A 42 13.85 3.80 2.21
C GLU A 42 14.67 4.41 3.34
N PRO A 43 15.67 5.25 3.03
CA PRO A 43 16.49 5.81 4.07
C PRO A 43 15.68 6.66 5.03
N GLY A 44 15.98 6.55 6.31
CA GLY A 44 15.37 7.38 7.33
C GLY A 44 15.78 8.84 7.17
N PRO A 45 15.14 9.74 7.93
CA PRO A 45 15.39 11.18 7.80
C PRO A 45 16.83 11.59 7.96
N ASP A 46 17.57 10.88 8.79
CA ASP A 46 18.97 11.19 9.06
C ASP A 46 19.93 10.27 8.31
N PHE A 47 19.40 9.44 7.42
CA PHE A 47 20.18 8.45 6.67
C PHE A 47 20.89 7.45 7.57
N THR A 48 20.43 7.34 8.81
CA THR A 48 21.04 6.42 9.78
C THR A 48 20.32 5.09 9.84
N ASP A 49 19.01 5.11 9.64
CA ASP A 49 18.17 3.90 9.70
C ASP A 49 17.25 3.85 8.51
N ASP A 50 17.04 2.65 7.99
CA ASP A 50 16.05 2.43 6.95
C ASP A 50 14.68 2.28 7.57
N THR A 51 13.67 2.79 6.88
CA THR A 51 12.29 2.62 7.28
C THR A 51 11.61 1.68 6.30
N TRP A 52 10.99 0.64 6.82
CA TRP A 52 10.28 -0.34 6.00
C TRP A 52 8.88 0.15 5.69
N GLN A 53 8.47 0.03 4.44
CA GLN A 53 7.16 0.49 4.01
C GLN A 53 6.65 -0.33 2.83
N LEU A 54 5.38 -0.14 2.53
CA LEU A 54 4.75 -0.78 1.37
C LEU A 54 5.00 0.08 0.12
N PRO A 55 5.09 -0.54 -1.05
CA PRO A 55 5.14 0.24 -2.29
C PRO A 55 3.89 1.10 -2.40
N ALA A 56 4.08 2.37 -2.72
CA ALA A 56 3.00 3.35 -2.71
C ALA A 56 3.19 4.37 -3.82
N GLY A 57 2.12 5.06 -4.15
CA GLY A 57 2.19 6.13 -5.13
C GLY A 57 0.94 7.00 -5.10
N PRO A 58 1.02 8.18 -5.73
CA PRO A 58 -0.12 9.10 -5.73
C PRO A 58 -1.18 8.69 -6.74
N VAL A 59 -2.41 9.09 -6.47
CA VAL A 59 -3.51 8.98 -7.43
C VAL A 59 -3.57 10.31 -8.17
N LEU A 60 -3.27 10.27 -9.46
CA LEU A 60 -3.23 11.47 -10.29
C LEU A 60 -4.64 11.80 -10.80
N PRO A 61 -4.87 13.07 -11.19
CA PRO A 61 -6.17 13.43 -11.75
C PRO A 61 -6.54 12.53 -12.91
N GLY A 62 -7.77 12.05 -12.91
CA GLY A 62 -8.26 11.17 -13.97
C GLY A 62 -7.98 9.69 -13.77
N GLN A 63 -7.19 9.34 -12.77
CA GLN A 63 -6.93 7.93 -12.46
C GLN A 63 -7.95 7.40 -11.45
N THR A 64 -8.28 6.11 -11.60
CA THR A 64 -8.98 5.41 -10.52
C THR A 64 -7.96 4.98 -9.49
N LEU A 65 -8.43 4.53 -8.32
CA LEU A 65 -7.51 4.04 -7.29
C LEU A 65 -6.69 2.85 -7.79
N THR A 66 -7.32 1.93 -8.51
CA THR A 66 -6.61 0.77 -9.03
C THR A 66 -5.66 1.14 -10.17
N ASP A 67 -5.99 2.16 -10.97
CA ASP A 67 -5.05 2.65 -11.99
C ASP A 67 -3.74 3.09 -11.37
N ALA A 68 -3.82 3.74 -10.22
CA ALA A 68 -2.63 4.26 -9.55
C ALA A 68 -1.72 3.16 -8.97
N LEU A 69 -2.26 1.97 -8.74
CA LEU A 69 -1.46 0.86 -8.24
C LEU A 69 -0.41 0.39 -9.24
N HIS A 70 -0.75 0.42 -10.53
CA HIS A 70 0.17 -0.08 -11.55
C HIS A 70 1.51 0.67 -11.57
N PRO A 71 1.54 2.01 -11.66
CA PRO A 71 2.83 2.70 -11.62
C PRO A 71 3.54 2.57 -10.27
N ALA A 72 2.81 2.46 -9.16
CA ALA A 72 3.44 2.28 -7.85
C ALA A 72 4.22 0.96 -7.79
N VAL A 73 3.67 -0.10 -8.35
CA VAL A 73 4.31 -1.41 -8.40
C VAL A 73 5.39 -1.44 -9.49
N ALA A 74 5.14 -0.79 -10.63
CA ALA A 74 6.12 -0.73 -11.71
C ALA A 74 7.39 0.01 -11.30
N ALA A 75 7.27 0.95 -10.39
CA ALA A 75 8.43 1.73 -9.93
C ALA A 75 9.50 0.85 -9.29
N ILE A 76 9.13 -0.31 -8.77
CA ILE A 76 10.08 -1.25 -8.18
C ILE A 76 10.34 -2.46 -9.10
N GLY A 77 9.93 -2.36 -10.36
CA GLY A 77 10.25 -3.37 -11.37
C GLY A 77 9.26 -4.49 -11.51
N LEU A 78 8.16 -4.44 -10.79
CA LEU A 78 7.16 -5.52 -10.80
C LEU A 78 5.94 -5.15 -11.63
N THR A 79 5.20 -6.16 -12.05
CA THR A 79 3.97 -5.99 -12.83
C THR A 79 2.83 -6.69 -12.09
N ILE A 80 1.75 -5.98 -11.88
CA ILE A 80 0.58 -6.54 -11.21
C ILE A 80 -0.04 -7.63 -12.08
N ASP A 81 -0.25 -8.81 -11.50
CA ASP A 81 -1.01 -9.87 -12.12
C ASP A 81 -2.49 -9.70 -11.80
N GLU A 82 -2.80 -9.55 -10.53
CA GLU A 82 -4.18 -9.42 -10.09
C GLU A 82 -4.27 -8.53 -8.86
N ILE A 83 -5.32 -7.72 -8.78
CA ILE A 83 -5.65 -6.95 -7.58
C ILE A 83 -6.69 -7.79 -6.85
N THR A 84 -6.30 -8.35 -5.71
CA THR A 84 -7.09 -9.39 -5.06
C THR A 84 -8.03 -8.89 -3.98
N GLY A 85 -7.79 -7.69 -3.45
CA GLY A 85 -8.67 -7.17 -2.40
C GLY A 85 -8.37 -5.75 -2.00
N TYR A 86 -9.29 -5.20 -1.23
CA TYR A 86 -9.15 -3.87 -0.64
C TYR A 86 -9.12 -4.03 0.88
N LEU A 87 -8.08 -3.50 1.52
CA LEU A 87 -7.89 -3.68 2.96
C LEU A 87 -8.40 -2.51 3.80
N GLY A 88 -8.57 -1.35 3.21
CA GLY A 88 -8.98 -0.18 3.96
C GLY A 88 -8.09 1.01 3.66
N HIS A 89 -8.26 2.05 4.45
CA HIS A 89 -7.46 3.27 4.26
C HIS A 89 -6.98 3.82 5.59
N HIS A 90 -5.99 4.69 5.52
CA HIS A 90 -5.53 5.46 6.67
C HIS A 90 -5.15 6.86 6.20
N ASP A 91 -5.13 7.79 7.14
CA ASP A 91 -4.87 9.18 6.83
C ASP A 91 -3.53 9.61 7.41
N HIS A 92 -2.75 10.31 6.60
CA HIS A 92 -1.49 10.92 7.01
C HIS A 92 -1.63 12.42 7.05
N PRO A 93 -1.53 13.05 8.22
CA PRO A 93 -1.54 14.50 8.28
C PRO A 93 -0.25 15.05 7.67
N GLY A 94 -0.40 16.01 6.77
CA GLY A 94 0.72 16.72 6.17
C GLY A 94 0.75 18.15 6.66
N ALA A 95 1.75 18.91 6.20
CA ALA A 95 1.91 20.30 6.60
C ALA A 95 0.74 21.18 6.14
N HIS A 96 0.17 20.85 4.99
CA HIS A 96 -0.89 21.67 4.39
C HIS A 96 -2.19 20.91 4.19
N ALA A 97 -2.12 19.60 4.10
CA ALA A 97 -3.29 18.79 3.81
C ALA A 97 -3.07 17.36 4.32
N THR A 98 -4.19 16.68 4.56
CA THR A 98 -4.16 15.27 4.90
C THR A 98 -4.19 14.44 3.63
N THR A 99 -3.33 13.43 3.56
CA THR A 99 -3.34 12.47 2.46
C THR A 99 -4.03 11.20 2.93
N ARG A 100 -4.99 10.73 2.15
CA ARG A 100 -5.65 9.45 2.44
C ARG A 100 -5.03 8.37 1.58
N VAL A 101 -4.59 7.30 2.23
CA VAL A 101 -3.91 6.20 1.57
C VAL A 101 -4.80 4.97 1.58
N PHE A 102 -5.08 4.43 0.39
CA PHE A 102 -5.91 3.24 0.23
C PHE A 102 -5.04 2.02 0.00
N CYS A 103 -5.25 0.97 0.79
CA CYS A 103 -4.43 -0.23 0.74
C CYS A 103 -5.13 -1.35 0.00
N PHE A 104 -4.43 -1.94 -0.95
CA PHE A 104 -4.94 -3.06 -1.74
C PHE A 104 -3.98 -4.23 -1.70
N THR A 105 -4.51 -5.44 -1.72
CA THR A 105 -3.69 -6.63 -1.88
C THR A 105 -3.58 -6.93 -3.37
N VAL A 106 -2.38 -7.29 -3.80
CA VAL A 106 -2.11 -7.60 -5.21
C VAL A 106 -1.17 -8.81 -5.31
N THR A 107 -1.22 -9.49 -6.46
CA THR A 107 -0.21 -10.46 -6.83
C THR A 107 0.55 -9.92 -8.04
N VAL A 108 1.76 -10.40 -8.25
CA VAL A 108 2.61 -9.96 -9.36
C VAL A 108 2.98 -11.16 -10.23
N THR A 109 3.29 -10.88 -11.50
CA THR A 109 3.59 -11.95 -12.46
C THR A 109 4.93 -12.61 -12.20
N ASP A 110 5.93 -11.84 -11.77
CA ASP A 110 7.28 -12.35 -11.53
C ASP A 110 7.86 -11.67 -10.30
N PRO A 111 7.71 -12.28 -9.11
CA PRO A 111 8.19 -11.64 -7.88
C PRO A 111 9.69 -11.41 -7.83
N GLU A 112 10.46 -12.09 -8.67
CA GLU A 112 11.90 -11.94 -8.66
C GLU A 112 12.40 -10.83 -9.58
N ALA A 113 11.50 -10.19 -10.32
CA ALA A 113 11.85 -9.10 -11.22
C ALA A 113 12.10 -7.78 -10.50
N ILE A 114 12.16 -7.77 -9.19
CA ILE A 114 12.38 -6.57 -8.39
C ILE A 114 13.63 -5.83 -8.85
N CYS A 115 13.47 -4.52 -9.12
CA CYS A 115 14.57 -3.66 -9.50
C CYS A 115 15.26 -3.14 -8.25
N ARG A 116 16.39 -3.73 -7.89
CA ARG A 116 17.10 -3.37 -6.66
C ARG A 116 17.65 -1.95 -6.67
N ALA A 117 17.86 -1.39 -7.86
CA ALA A 117 18.33 -0.02 -7.96
C ALA A 117 17.25 1.02 -7.64
N ALA A 118 15.99 0.61 -7.64
CA ALA A 118 14.88 1.53 -7.40
C ALA A 118 14.59 1.76 -5.92
N MET A 119 15.29 1.04 -5.04
CA MET A 119 15.03 1.12 -3.60
C MET A 119 16.30 0.83 -2.82
N HIS A 120 16.30 1.22 -1.56
CA HIS A 120 17.43 1.00 -0.67
C HIS A 120 17.58 -0.48 -0.29
N GLY A 121 16.47 -1.19 -0.25
CA GLY A 121 16.45 -2.62 0.01
C GLY A 121 15.04 -3.14 -0.07
N HIS A 122 14.89 -4.46 -0.02
CA HIS A 122 13.57 -5.06 0.02
C HIS A 122 13.62 -6.32 0.89
N ARG A 123 12.43 -6.73 1.33
CA ARG A 123 12.30 -7.90 2.20
C ARG A 123 10.92 -8.51 2.02
N TRP A 124 10.87 -9.83 1.91
CA TRP A 124 9.62 -10.57 1.95
C TRP A 124 9.38 -10.93 3.41
N ALA A 125 8.42 -10.28 4.03
CA ALA A 125 8.19 -10.38 5.46
C ALA A 125 6.96 -11.21 5.76
N ASP A 126 6.99 -11.90 6.91
CA ASP A 126 5.82 -12.57 7.43
C ASP A 126 4.85 -11.48 7.93
N PRO A 127 3.57 -11.48 7.49
CA PRO A 127 2.63 -10.46 7.95
C PRO A 127 2.44 -10.42 9.45
N GLY A 128 2.72 -11.51 10.15
CA GLY A 128 2.63 -11.56 11.60
C GLY A 128 3.87 -11.10 12.32
N ASP A 129 4.93 -10.78 11.61
CA ASP A 129 6.22 -10.42 12.19
C ASP A 129 6.90 -9.36 11.34
N LEU A 130 6.31 -8.16 11.34
CA LEU A 130 6.83 -7.06 10.53
C LEU A 130 8.03 -6.41 11.22
N PRO A 131 9.04 -6.01 10.43
CA PRO A 131 10.23 -5.38 11.01
C PRO A 131 9.97 -3.97 11.53
N ASP A 132 10.75 -3.54 12.49
CA ASP A 132 10.78 -2.16 12.96
C ASP A 132 11.97 -1.44 12.37
N PRO A 133 11.85 -0.15 12.07
CA PRO A 133 10.59 0.60 12.05
C PRO A 133 9.79 0.30 10.77
N PHE A 134 8.51 0.24 10.91
CA PHE A 134 7.61 0.04 9.78
C PHE A 134 6.73 1.27 9.61
N HIS A 135 6.73 1.82 8.43
CA HIS A 135 5.99 3.02 8.11
C HIS A 135 4.95 2.69 7.03
N PRO A 136 3.74 3.22 7.15
CA PRO A 136 3.27 4.21 8.13
C PRO A 136 2.90 3.56 9.46
N ALA A 137 3.28 4.23 10.52
CA ALA A 137 3.01 3.71 11.86
C ALA A 137 1.53 3.64 12.19
N ALA A 138 0.72 4.48 11.55
CA ALA A 138 -0.70 4.53 11.83
C ALA A 138 -1.46 3.34 11.26
N TRP A 139 -0.91 2.71 10.23
CA TRP A 139 -1.57 1.58 9.60
C TRP A 139 -1.07 0.28 10.21
N ARG A 140 -1.99 -0.63 10.47
CA ARG A 140 -1.62 -1.94 10.98
C ARG A 140 -2.06 -2.99 10.02
N TRP A 141 -1.15 -3.87 9.71
CA TRP A 141 -1.46 -5.02 8.90
C TRP A 141 -2.53 -5.84 9.62
N PRO A 142 -3.62 -6.19 8.96
CA PRO A 142 -4.59 -7.06 9.60
C PRO A 142 -3.90 -8.37 9.94
N ALA A 143 -4.11 -8.86 11.15
CA ALA A 143 -3.53 -10.13 11.50
C ALA A 143 -4.02 -11.17 10.51
N THR A 144 -3.19 -12.17 10.29
CA THR A 144 -3.57 -13.24 9.39
C THR A 144 -4.90 -13.82 9.83
N GLY A 145 -5.78 -13.98 8.84
CA GLY A 145 -7.09 -14.53 9.10
C GLY A 145 -8.02 -13.58 9.79
N PRO A 146 -9.17 -14.08 10.19
CA PRO A 146 -10.24 -13.25 10.74
C PRO A 146 -9.86 -12.50 12.00
N GLY A 147 -8.91 -13.01 12.74
CA GLY A 147 -8.51 -12.37 13.98
C GLY A 147 -7.95 -10.98 13.79
N GLY A 148 -7.38 -10.71 12.61
CA GLY A 148 -6.86 -9.39 12.33
C GLY A 148 -7.92 -8.33 12.31
N ALA A 149 -9.06 -8.66 11.75
CA ALA A 149 -10.16 -7.71 11.67
C ALA A 149 -10.72 -7.36 13.03
N ALA A 150 -10.60 -8.27 13.97
CA ALA A 150 -11.17 -8.07 15.29
C ALA A 150 -10.37 -7.14 16.18
N ARG A 151 -9.24 -6.69 15.73
CA ARG A 151 -8.34 -5.90 16.57
C ARG A 151 -8.51 -4.41 16.46
N GLN A 152 -9.51 -3.99 15.80
CA GLN A 152 -9.70 -2.55 15.70
C GLN A 152 -10.01 -1.94 16.99
#